data_04a8479e6188ba832170247b06c706e3
#
_entry.id   04a8479e6188ba832170247b06c706e3
#
_cell.length_a   1.000
_cell.length_b   1.000
_cell.length_c   1.000
_cell.angle_alpha   90.00
_cell.angle_beta   90.00
_cell.angle_gamma   90.00
#
_symmetry.space_group_name_H-M   'P 1'
#
loop_
_entity.id
_entity.type
_entity.pdbx_description
1 polymer ?
#
loop_
_entity_poly.entity_id
_entity_poly.type
_entity_poly.pdbx_seq_one_letter_code
_entity_poly.pdbx_strand_id
1 'polypeptide(L)'
;MLVENYVVILYAQKNMCTDLRTKILKTAGELFFKFGIRSVSIDDICTELHISKKTFYTVFKQKDELIAELLDAMRQKKEKDYIAVMEQEGNVLDMLLANFKRLRGHSMDKHLAFAYDLEKFYPEMWHERKALMNELDITHTKHMLQKGIDQGMYRADLDIDATAILFSHVAQSVFKDLTMMTVAQRVDYALDMLLRMICSEEGMAYYLKLRVEGC
;
A
#
# COMPACT_ATOMS: atom_id res chain seq x y z
N MET A 1 -10.68 -11.66 3.68
CA MET A 1 -9.48 -12.52 3.87
C MET A 1 -8.14 -11.80 3.70
N LEU A 2 -7.95 -10.80 2.82
CA LEU A 2 -6.66 -10.06 2.71
C LEU A 2 -6.60 -8.78 3.54
N VAL A 3 -7.72 -8.17 3.86
CA VAL A 3 -7.79 -6.98 4.74
C VAL A 3 -7.70 -7.37 6.21
N GLU A 4 -8.31 -8.47 6.60
CA GLU A 4 -8.07 -9.09 7.90
C GLU A 4 -6.58 -9.41 8.08
N ASN A 5 -5.90 -9.89 7.03
CA ASN A 5 -4.46 -10.06 7.04
C ASN A 5 -3.67 -8.74 7.09
N TYR A 6 -4.16 -7.63 6.50
CA TYR A 6 -3.39 -6.38 6.49
C TYR A 6 -3.29 -5.77 7.90
N VAL A 7 -4.37 -5.79 8.67
CA VAL A 7 -4.37 -5.34 10.06
C VAL A 7 -3.83 -6.42 11.00
N VAL A 8 -4.17 -7.71 10.77
CA VAL A 8 -3.69 -8.84 11.56
C VAL A 8 -2.18 -9.07 11.39
N ILE A 9 -1.66 -8.92 10.17
CA ILE A 9 -0.21 -9.06 9.90
C ILE A 9 0.57 -7.85 10.46
N LEU A 10 -0.02 -6.65 10.54
CA LEU A 10 0.60 -5.50 11.20
C LEU A 10 1.09 -5.82 12.62
N TYR A 11 0.42 -6.74 13.32
CA TYR A 11 0.66 -6.99 14.73
C TYR A 11 1.04 -8.44 15.09
N ALA A 12 1.00 -9.38 14.14
CA ALA A 12 1.23 -10.80 14.43
C ALA A 12 2.70 -11.19 14.65
N GLN A 13 3.67 -10.31 14.41
CA GLN A 13 5.10 -10.64 14.50
C GLN A 13 5.83 -10.10 15.73
N LYS A 14 5.15 -9.66 16.77
CA LYS A 14 5.83 -9.34 18.04
C LYS A 14 5.12 -9.96 19.23
N ASN A 15 5.71 -11.02 19.73
CA ASN A 15 5.65 -11.60 21.08
C ASN A 15 4.59 -11.07 22.07
N MET A 16 3.66 -11.94 22.41
CA MET A 16 2.99 -12.26 23.67
C MET A 16 3.01 -11.26 24.84
N CYS A 17 2.93 -9.96 24.56
CA CYS A 17 2.44 -8.96 25.48
C CYS A 17 1.83 -7.86 24.62
N THR A 18 0.64 -8.14 24.06
CA THR A 18 -0.10 -7.14 23.28
C THR A 18 -0.56 -6.08 24.24
N ASP A 19 0.21 -4.98 24.33
CA ASP A 19 -0.19 -3.76 25.00
C ASP A 19 -1.60 -3.36 24.54
N LEU A 20 -2.39 -2.87 25.46
CA LEU A 20 -3.76 -2.40 25.21
C LEU A 20 -3.82 -1.41 24.04
N ARG A 21 -2.79 -0.58 23.87
CA ARG A 21 -2.64 0.36 22.75
C ARG A 21 -2.69 -0.37 21.39
N THR A 22 -1.93 -1.44 21.26
CA THR A 22 -1.88 -2.26 20.03
C THR A 22 -3.23 -2.93 19.75
N LYS A 23 -3.92 -3.42 20.79
CA LYS A 23 -5.26 -4.01 20.63
C LYS A 23 -6.27 -2.98 20.15
N ILE A 24 -6.26 -1.78 20.74
CA ILE A 24 -7.15 -0.69 20.33
C ILE A 24 -6.87 -0.30 18.86
N LEU A 25 -5.60 -0.09 18.48
CA LEU A 25 -5.23 0.23 17.10
C LEU A 25 -5.69 -0.82 16.09
N LYS A 26 -5.48 -2.09 16.41
CA LYS A 26 -5.90 -3.20 15.55
C LYS A 26 -7.40 -3.21 15.34
N THR A 27 -8.17 -3.23 16.44
CA THR A 27 -9.64 -3.28 16.39
C THR A 27 -10.21 -2.05 15.71
N ALA A 28 -9.70 -0.86 16.03
CA ALA A 28 -10.11 0.37 15.37
C ALA A 28 -9.85 0.33 13.86
N GLY A 29 -8.68 -0.15 13.44
CA GLY A 29 -8.35 -0.32 12.03
C GLY A 29 -9.31 -1.26 11.32
N GLU A 30 -9.62 -2.43 11.90
CA GLU A 30 -10.58 -3.39 11.36
C GLU A 30 -11.98 -2.77 11.18
N LEU A 31 -12.46 -2.06 12.20
CA LEU A 31 -13.75 -1.39 12.16
C LEU A 31 -13.77 -0.23 11.16
N PHE A 32 -12.75 0.62 11.15
CA PHE A 32 -12.67 1.76 10.23
C PHE A 32 -12.59 1.32 8.76
N PHE A 33 -11.86 0.27 8.45
CA PHE A 33 -11.83 -0.27 7.09
C PHE A 33 -13.15 -0.90 6.66
N LYS A 34 -13.87 -1.52 7.61
CA LYS A 34 -15.12 -2.21 7.31
C LYS A 34 -16.30 -1.23 7.19
N PHE A 35 -16.37 -0.21 8.04
CA PHE A 35 -17.55 0.63 8.20
C PHE A 35 -17.32 2.11 7.90
N GLY A 36 -16.07 2.52 7.65
CA GLY A 36 -15.66 3.93 7.56
C GLY A 36 -15.32 4.52 8.94
N ILE A 37 -14.52 5.60 8.91
CA ILE A 37 -14.07 6.25 10.14
C ILE A 37 -15.26 6.91 10.88
N ARG A 38 -16.13 7.57 10.12
CA ARG A 38 -17.21 8.36 10.71
C ARG A 38 -18.27 7.50 11.39
N SER A 39 -18.57 6.34 10.81
CA SER A 39 -19.60 5.43 11.32
C SER A 39 -19.20 4.70 12.59
N VAL A 40 -17.91 4.64 12.90
CA VAL A 40 -17.39 3.94 14.08
C VAL A 40 -17.10 4.93 15.21
N SER A 41 -17.77 4.77 16.33
CA SER A 41 -17.54 5.56 17.55
C SER A 41 -16.47 4.92 18.45
N ILE A 42 -15.98 5.68 19.44
CA ILE A 42 -15.14 5.12 20.52
C ILE A 42 -15.89 4.04 21.30
N ASP A 43 -17.20 4.18 21.42
CA ASP A 43 -18.05 3.19 22.10
C ASP A 43 -18.06 1.85 21.39
N ASP A 44 -18.13 1.87 20.07
CA ASP A 44 -18.09 0.65 19.26
C ASP A 44 -16.75 -0.10 19.44
N ILE A 45 -15.64 0.66 19.46
CA ILE A 45 -14.30 0.10 19.71
C ILE A 45 -14.21 -0.48 21.12
N CYS A 46 -14.72 0.23 22.14
CA CYS A 46 -14.74 -0.23 23.52
C CYS A 46 -15.58 -1.49 23.69
N THR A 47 -16.74 -1.55 23.02
CA THR A 47 -17.65 -2.70 23.05
C THR A 47 -16.99 -3.92 22.44
N GLU A 48 -16.36 -3.78 21.27
CA GLU A 48 -15.66 -4.87 20.57
C GLU A 48 -14.52 -5.43 21.41
N LEU A 49 -13.78 -4.55 22.13
CA LEU A 49 -12.67 -4.94 23.00
C LEU A 49 -13.08 -5.35 24.41
N HIS A 50 -14.37 -5.22 24.78
CA HIS A 50 -14.85 -5.43 26.14
C HIS A 50 -14.10 -4.59 27.20
N ILE A 51 -13.81 -3.31 26.88
CA ILE A 51 -13.15 -2.37 27.78
C ILE A 51 -14.06 -1.18 28.08
N SER A 52 -13.79 -0.49 29.21
CA SER A 52 -14.49 0.75 29.53
C SER A 52 -13.95 1.94 28.72
N LYS A 53 -14.78 2.97 28.49
CA LYS A 53 -14.32 4.27 27.96
C LYS A 53 -13.15 4.84 28.78
N LYS A 54 -13.24 4.74 30.12
CA LYS A 54 -12.17 5.19 31.02
C LYS A 54 -10.85 4.49 30.67
N THR A 55 -10.88 3.18 30.41
CA THR A 55 -9.71 2.40 29.98
C THR A 55 -9.20 2.86 28.63
N PHE A 56 -10.09 3.11 27.65
CA PHE A 56 -9.69 3.65 26.35
C PHE A 56 -8.95 4.99 26.49
N TYR A 57 -9.52 5.92 27.27
CA TYR A 57 -8.96 7.26 27.47
C TYR A 57 -7.67 7.29 28.30
N THR A 58 -7.23 6.18 28.92
CA THR A 58 -5.88 6.04 29.49
C THR A 58 -4.82 5.87 28.42
N VAL A 59 -5.22 5.47 27.20
CA VAL A 59 -4.29 5.16 26.08
C VAL A 59 -4.34 6.22 24.99
N PHE A 60 -5.55 6.61 24.54
CA PHE A 60 -5.80 7.62 23.51
C PHE A 60 -6.69 8.72 24.06
N LYS A 61 -6.26 9.97 23.86
CA LYS A 61 -7.04 11.14 24.34
C LYS A 61 -8.26 11.41 23.49
N GLN A 62 -8.19 11.11 22.20
CA GLN A 62 -9.22 11.40 21.22
C GLN A 62 -9.10 10.47 20.01
N LYS A 63 -10.17 10.41 19.21
CA LYS A 63 -10.22 9.57 18.01
C LYS A 63 -9.20 9.96 16.95
N ASP A 64 -8.91 11.26 16.85
CA ASP A 64 -7.96 11.80 15.87
C ASP A 64 -6.54 11.29 16.13
N GLU A 65 -6.12 11.20 17.41
CA GLU A 65 -4.84 10.60 17.81
C GLU A 65 -4.77 9.13 17.37
N LEU A 66 -5.85 8.38 17.57
CA LEU A 66 -5.94 6.98 17.14
C LEU A 66 -5.84 6.84 15.62
N ILE A 67 -6.49 7.73 14.85
CA ILE A 67 -6.43 7.75 13.39
C ILE A 67 -5.00 8.07 12.93
N ALA A 68 -4.37 9.08 13.48
CA ALA A 68 -3.01 9.48 13.13
C ALA A 68 -2.01 8.32 13.35
N GLU A 69 -2.11 7.64 14.50
CA GLU A 69 -1.23 6.51 14.81
C GLU A 69 -1.50 5.29 13.91
N LEU A 70 -2.78 5.05 13.54
CA LEU A 70 -3.12 4.01 12.57
C LEU A 70 -2.51 4.29 11.20
N LEU A 71 -2.55 5.55 10.74
CA LEU A 71 -1.95 5.96 9.48
C LEU A 71 -0.43 5.80 9.48
N ASP A 72 0.24 6.15 10.60
CA ASP A 72 1.68 5.95 10.72
C ASP A 72 2.05 4.46 10.77
N ALA A 73 1.31 3.64 11.49
CA ALA A 73 1.51 2.19 11.51
C ALA A 73 1.37 1.57 10.11
N MET A 74 0.44 2.06 9.28
CA MET A 74 0.30 1.63 7.89
C MET A 74 1.50 2.03 7.03
N ARG A 75 2.05 3.23 7.24
CA ARG A 75 3.26 3.71 6.56
C ARG A 75 4.47 2.86 6.93
N GLN A 76 4.70 2.64 8.23
CA GLN A 76 5.81 1.82 8.71
C GLN A 76 5.74 0.39 8.19
N LYS A 77 4.53 -0.17 8.09
CA LYS A 77 4.36 -1.50 7.51
C LYS A 77 4.74 -1.52 6.04
N LYS A 78 4.27 -0.55 5.24
CA LYS A 78 4.61 -0.45 3.81
C LYS A 78 6.13 -0.40 3.61
N GLU A 79 6.82 0.37 4.45
CA GLU A 79 8.29 0.45 4.45
C GLU A 79 8.94 -0.90 4.75
N LYS A 80 8.51 -1.58 5.80
CA LYS A 80 9.02 -2.91 6.16
C LYS A 80 8.76 -3.95 5.07
N ASP A 81 7.56 -3.96 4.50
CA ASP A 81 7.20 -4.88 3.42
C ASP A 81 8.08 -4.63 2.18
N TYR A 82 8.38 -3.36 1.87
CA TYR A 82 9.28 -3.00 0.79
C TYR A 82 10.71 -3.48 1.05
N ILE A 83 11.27 -3.19 2.22
CA ILE A 83 12.63 -3.64 2.59
C ILE A 83 12.71 -5.17 2.46
N ALA A 84 11.74 -5.90 3.01
CA ALA A 84 11.70 -7.36 2.94
C ALA A 84 11.68 -7.90 1.48
N VAL A 85 11.02 -7.18 0.56
CA VAL A 85 11.01 -7.54 -0.86
C VAL A 85 12.37 -7.23 -1.52
N MET A 86 12.96 -6.08 -1.21
CA MET A 86 14.22 -5.63 -1.81
C MET A 86 15.43 -6.45 -1.35
N GLU A 87 15.38 -7.00 -0.13
CA GLU A 87 16.41 -7.89 0.42
C GLU A 87 16.36 -9.32 -0.17
N GLN A 88 15.26 -9.69 -0.83
CA GLN A 88 15.18 -10.98 -1.47
C GLN A 88 16.14 -11.06 -2.67
N GLU A 89 16.86 -12.18 -2.77
CA GLU A 89 17.57 -12.52 -4.00
C GLU A 89 16.56 -12.84 -5.10
N GLY A 90 16.72 -12.25 -6.27
CA GLY A 90 15.83 -12.49 -7.39
C GLY A 90 15.86 -11.42 -8.46
N ASN A 91 15.19 -11.72 -9.56
CA ASN A 91 15.06 -10.81 -10.69
C ASN A 91 14.08 -9.68 -10.34
N VAL A 92 14.49 -8.45 -10.62
CA VAL A 92 13.63 -7.27 -10.37
C VAL A 92 12.30 -7.33 -11.13
N LEU A 93 12.27 -7.95 -12.31
CA LEU A 93 11.04 -8.12 -13.08
C LEU A 93 10.05 -9.05 -12.39
N ASP A 94 10.52 -10.15 -11.77
CA ASP A 94 9.65 -11.04 -11.00
C ASP A 94 9.04 -10.33 -9.80
N MET A 95 9.84 -9.51 -9.10
CA MET A 95 9.36 -8.68 -7.98
C MET A 95 8.30 -7.68 -8.43
N LEU A 96 8.52 -7.01 -9.56
CA LEU A 96 7.59 -6.06 -10.13
C LEU A 96 6.29 -6.75 -10.56
N LEU A 97 6.37 -7.87 -11.28
CA LEU A 97 5.21 -8.64 -11.71
C LEU A 97 4.39 -9.17 -10.54
N ALA A 98 5.04 -9.68 -9.50
CA ALA A 98 4.36 -10.12 -8.27
C ALA A 98 3.60 -8.98 -7.60
N ASN A 99 4.17 -7.76 -7.56
CA ASN A 99 3.50 -6.58 -7.02
C ASN A 99 2.27 -6.19 -7.87
N PHE A 100 2.38 -6.18 -9.19
CA PHE A 100 1.26 -5.88 -10.08
C PHE A 100 0.16 -6.95 -10.01
N LYS A 101 0.51 -8.23 -9.92
CA LYS A 101 -0.45 -9.32 -9.70
C LYS A 101 -1.24 -9.13 -8.40
N ARG A 102 -0.57 -8.68 -7.35
CA ARG A 102 -1.22 -8.33 -6.08
C ARG A 102 -2.18 -7.14 -6.26
N LEU A 103 -1.76 -6.08 -6.95
CA LEU A 103 -2.60 -4.90 -7.23
C LEU A 103 -3.83 -5.25 -8.07
N ARG A 104 -3.68 -6.13 -9.07
CA ARG A 104 -4.78 -6.61 -9.91
C ARG A 104 -5.88 -7.33 -9.12
N GLY A 105 -5.49 -8.07 -8.07
CA GLY A 105 -6.42 -8.79 -7.18
C GLY A 105 -7.06 -7.91 -6.09
N HIS A 106 -6.69 -6.63 -6.00
CA HIS A 106 -7.24 -5.75 -4.98
C HIS A 106 -8.68 -5.34 -5.31
N SER A 107 -9.61 -5.73 -4.44
CA SER A 107 -10.93 -5.12 -4.40
C SER A 107 -10.80 -3.75 -3.72
N MET A 108 -10.92 -2.69 -4.51
CA MET A 108 -10.92 -1.30 -4.01
C MET A 108 -12.08 -1.02 -3.06
N ASP A 109 -13.18 -1.78 -3.17
CA ASP A 109 -14.44 -1.52 -2.48
C ASP A 109 -14.30 -1.50 -0.95
N LYS A 110 -13.37 -2.30 -0.41
CA LYS A 110 -13.18 -2.43 1.05
C LYS A 110 -12.50 -1.23 1.71
N HIS A 111 -11.82 -0.38 0.93
CA HIS A 111 -11.11 0.79 1.44
C HIS A 111 -11.76 2.11 1.09
N LEU A 112 -12.80 2.09 0.25
CA LEU A 112 -13.45 3.30 -0.24
C LEU A 112 -14.06 4.13 0.90
N ALA A 113 -14.75 3.48 1.83
CA ALA A 113 -15.38 4.18 2.96
C ALA A 113 -14.34 4.85 3.87
N PHE A 114 -13.25 4.13 4.17
CA PHE A 114 -12.14 4.68 4.97
C PHE A 114 -11.48 5.86 4.27
N ALA A 115 -11.12 5.71 3.00
CA ALA A 115 -10.45 6.75 2.22
C ALA A 115 -11.36 7.97 2.02
N TYR A 116 -12.64 7.75 1.71
CA TYR A 116 -13.63 8.82 1.58
C TYR A 116 -13.80 9.62 2.88
N ASP A 117 -13.94 8.93 4.01
CA ASP A 117 -14.10 9.59 5.31
C ASP A 117 -12.85 10.36 5.70
N LEU A 118 -11.66 9.80 5.42
CA LEU A 118 -10.40 10.47 5.70
C LEU A 118 -10.26 11.75 4.86
N GLU A 119 -10.51 11.67 3.55
CA GLU A 119 -10.43 12.82 2.65
C GLU A 119 -11.43 13.92 3.01
N LYS A 120 -12.66 13.53 3.35
CA LYS A 120 -13.75 14.49 3.56
C LYS A 120 -13.76 15.12 4.96
N PHE A 121 -13.43 14.36 6.00
CA PHE A 121 -13.59 14.78 7.38
C PHE A 121 -12.27 15.03 8.13
N TYR A 122 -11.15 14.58 7.53
CA TYR A 122 -9.78 14.74 8.06
C TYR A 122 -8.83 15.22 6.96
N PRO A 123 -9.14 16.34 6.25
CA PRO A 123 -8.42 16.75 5.04
C PRO A 123 -6.92 17.03 5.29
N GLU A 124 -6.56 17.55 6.46
CA GLU A 124 -5.15 17.79 6.81
C GLU A 124 -4.39 16.47 6.91
N MET A 125 -4.90 15.49 7.65
CA MET A 125 -4.31 14.15 7.75
C MET A 125 -4.27 13.44 6.39
N TRP A 126 -5.29 13.64 5.55
CA TRP A 126 -5.34 13.10 4.20
C TRP A 126 -4.22 13.65 3.31
N HIS A 127 -4.05 14.97 3.30
CA HIS A 127 -3.03 15.64 2.48
C HIS A 127 -1.62 15.27 2.94
N GLU A 128 -1.35 15.31 4.25
CA GLU A 128 -0.08 14.91 4.82
C GLU A 128 0.25 13.45 4.48
N ARG A 129 -0.69 12.53 4.73
CA ARG A 129 -0.52 11.13 4.37
C ARG A 129 -0.23 10.94 2.89
N LYS A 130 -0.97 11.62 2.02
CA LYS A 130 -0.81 11.50 0.57
C LYS A 130 0.58 11.96 0.13
N ALA A 131 1.07 13.06 0.67
CA ALA A 131 2.42 13.56 0.39
C ALA A 131 3.49 12.56 0.84
N LEU A 132 3.44 12.10 2.09
CA LEU A 132 4.38 11.12 2.64
C LEU A 132 4.36 9.80 1.87
N MET A 133 3.18 9.29 1.49
CA MET A 133 3.08 8.06 0.72
C MET A 133 3.64 8.22 -0.70
N ASN A 134 3.41 9.36 -1.34
CA ASN A 134 3.96 9.64 -2.67
C ASN A 134 5.49 9.72 -2.65
N GLU A 135 6.06 10.40 -1.67
CA GLU A 135 7.51 10.48 -1.48
C GLU A 135 8.13 9.09 -1.26
N LEU A 136 7.50 8.27 -0.41
CA LEU A 136 7.92 6.89 -0.15
C LEU A 136 7.86 6.05 -1.43
N ASP A 137 6.77 6.14 -2.21
CA ASP A 137 6.60 5.40 -3.46
C ASP A 137 7.64 5.80 -4.51
N ILE A 138 7.97 7.09 -4.63
CA ILE A 138 9.02 7.57 -5.52
C ILE A 138 10.37 7.01 -5.09
N THR A 139 10.71 7.06 -3.80
CA THR A 139 11.95 6.52 -3.25
C THR A 139 12.09 5.03 -3.51
N HIS A 140 11.04 4.25 -3.25
CA HIS A 140 11.01 2.81 -3.53
C HIS A 140 11.18 2.51 -5.02
N THR A 141 10.53 3.30 -5.88
CA THR A 141 10.66 3.14 -7.33
C THR A 141 12.06 3.43 -7.82
N LYS A 142 12.74 4.47 -7.30
CA LYS A 142 14.14 4.77 -7.63
C LYS A 142 15.07 3.59 -7.30
N HIS A 143 14.93 3.02 -6.10
CA HIS A 143 15.73 1.85 -5.70
C HIS A 143 15.47 0.64 -6.60
N MET A 144 14.21 0.40 -6.96
CA MET A 144 13.83 -0.69 -7.87
C MET A 144 14.39 -0.48 -9.28
N LEU A 145 14.36 0.76 -9.79
CA LEU A 145 14.95 1.11 -11.10
C LEU A 145 16.45 0.89 -11.08
N GLN A 146 17.17 1.36 -10.05
CA GLN A 146 18.60 1.16 -9.92
C GLN A 146 18.95 -0.34 -9.88
N LYS A 147 18.24 -1.14 -9.04
CA LYS A 147 18.45 -2.60 -8.99
C LYS A 147 18.25 -3.26 -10.36
N GLY A 148 17.26 -2.81 -11.13
CA GLY A 148 17.00 -3.33 -12.47
C GLY A 148 18.08 -2.97 -13.50
N ILE A 149 18.66 -1.76 -13.39
CA ILE A 149 19.80 -1.35 -14.19
C ILE A 149 21.03 -2.19 -13.84
N ASP A 150 21.32 -2.37 -12.56
CA ASP A 150 22.44 -3.16 -12.06
C ASP A 150 22.34 -4.65 -12.48
N GLN A 151 21.13 -5.17 -12.63
CA GLN A 151 20.86 -6.52 -13.13
C GLN A 151 20.83 -6.62 -14.67
N GLY A 152 20.97 -5.51 -15.40
CA GLY A 152 20.85 -5.48 -16.86
C GLY A 152 19.43 -5.63 -17.40
N MET A 153 18.42 -5.72 -16.53
CA MET A 153 17.01 -5.86 -16.92
C MET A 153 16.38 -4.55 -17.41
N TYR A 154 16.88 -3.41 -16.93
CA TYR A 154 16.43 -2.09 -17.36
C TYR A 154 17.54 -1.36 -18.11
N ARG A 155 17.15 -0.42 -18.97
CA ARG A 155 18.05 0.38 -19.77
C ARG A 155 18.94 1.26 -18.87
N ALA A 156 20.23 1.30 -19.16
CA ALA A 156 21.20 2.09 -18.39
C ALA A 156 21.10 3.61 -18.62
N ASP A 157 20.39 4.04 -19.68
CA ASP A 157 20.21 5.45 -20.05
C ASP A 157 18.95 6.08 -19.41
N LEU A 158 18.28 5.39 -18.49
CA LEU A 158 17.10 5.92 -17.80
C LEU A 158 17.48 7.08 -16.87
N ASP A 159 16.74 8.18 -16.99
CA ASP A 159 16.66 9.16 -15.93
C ASP A 159 15.80 8.58 -14.81
N ILE A 160 16.46 8.11 -13.75
CA ILE A 160 15.80 7.42 -12.62
C ILE A 160 14.81 8.34 -11.93
N ASP A 161 15.14 9.63 -11.74
CA ASP A 161 14.30 10.60 -11.04
C ASP A 161 13.02 10.89 -11.82
N ALA A 162 13.16 11.23 -13.10
CA ALA A 162 12.03 11.47 -13.98
C ALA A 162 11.16 10.23 -14.14
N THR A 163 11.78 9.06 -14.32
CA THR A 163 11.09 7.79 -14.48
C THR A 163 10.29 7.43 -13.22
N ALA A 164 10.85 7.59 -12.02
CA ALA A 164 10.14 7.29 -10.77
C ALA A 164 8.93 8.20 -10.57
N ILE A 165 9.03 9.49 -10.92
CA ILE A 165 7.92 10.43 -10.87
C ILE A 165 6.80 10.01 -11.83
N LEU A 166 7.15 9.64 -13.07
CA LEU A 166 6.17 9.16 -14.05
C LEU A 166 5.47 7.87 -13.59
N PHE A 167 6.23 6.93 -13.02
CA PHE A 167 5.67 5.71 -12.42
C PHE A 167 4.64 6.02 -11.34
N SER A 168 4.96 6.95 -10.43
CA SER A 168 4.05 7.38 -9.37
C SER A 168 2.74 7.94 -9.94
N HIS A 169 2.81 8.79 -10.97
CA HIS A 169 1.63 9.34 -11.63
C HIS A 169 0.79 8.28 -12.34
N VAL A 170 1.41 7.33 -13.04
CA VAL A 170 0.71 6.21 -13.68
C VAL A 170 0.04 5.33 -12.63
N ALA A 171 0.74 4.96 -11.55
CA ALA A 171 0.18 4.17 -10.47
C ALA A 171 -1.05 4.83 -9.82
N GLN A 172 -0.99 6.15 -9.59
CA GLN A 172 -2.13 6.90 -9.07
C GLN A 172 -3.31 6.96 -10.05
N SER A 173 -3.04 7.04 -11.36
CA SER A 173 -4.09 7.12 -12.38
C SER A 173 -4.84 5.81 -12.59
N VAL A 174 -4.18 4.66 -12.36
CA VAL A 174 -4.78 3.32 -12.52
C VAL A 174 -6.03 3.15 -11.64
N PHE A 175 -6.06 3.78 -10.48
CA PHE A 175 -7.16 3.69 -9.51
C PHE A 175 -8.19 4.82 -9.63
N LYS A 176 -7.96 5.82 -10.49
CA LYS A 176 -8.96 6.85 -10.76
C LYS A 176 -10.05 6.29 -11.68
N ASP A 177 -11.26 6.80 -11.48
CA ASP A 177 -12.42 6.36 -12.24
C ASP A 177 -12.26 6.68 -13.73
N LEU A 178 -12.12 5.63 -14.54
CA LEU A 178 -12.09 5.70 -15.98
C LEU A 178 -13.13 4.70 -16.49
N THR A 179 -14.23 5.21 -16.93
CA THR A 179 -15.49 4.52 -17.23
C THR A 179 -15.43 3.39 -18.26
N MET A 180 -14.32 3.20 -18.96
CA MET A 180 -14.21 2.28 -20.10
C MET A 180 -13.43 1.00 -19.81
N MET A 181 -12.68 0.91 -18.67
CA MET A 181 -11.80 -0.22 -18.35
C MET A 181 -11.92 -0.63 -16.90
N THR A 182 -11.89 -1.95 -16.65
CA THR A 182 -11.77 -2.46 -15.27
C THR A 182 -10.42 -2.11 -14.65
N VAL A 183 -10.32 -2.14 -13.31
CA VAL A 183 -9.04 -1.93 -12.62
C VAL A 183 -7.98 -2.93 -13.11
N ALA A 184 -8.36 -4.21 -13.27
CA ALA A 184 -7.45 -5.23 -13.78
C ALA A 184 -6.90 -4.90 -15.17
N GLN A 185 -7.76 -4.47 -16.09
CA GLN A 185 -7.34 -4.06 -17.45
C GLN A 185 -6.40 -2.85 -17.40
N ARG A 186 -6.69 -1.86 -16.56
CA ARG A 186 -5.83 -0.67 -16.39
C ARG A 186 -4.46 -1.04 -15.83
N VAL A 187 -4.42 -1.92 -14.82
CA VAL A 187 -3.18 -2.45 -14.24
C VAL A 187 -2.35 -3.16 -15.29
N ASP A 188 -2.95 -4.07 -16.06
CA ASP A 188 -2.26 -4.84 -17.10
C ASP A 188 -1.71 -3.93 -18.20
N TYR A 189 -2.48 -2.94 -18.64
CA TYR A 189 -2.07 -2.00 -19.66
C TYR A 189 -0.93 -1.06 -19.18
N ALA A 190 -1.08 -0.53 -17.96
CA ALA A 190 -0.04 0.31 -17.35
C ALA A 190 1.27 -0.45 -17.19
N LEU A 191 1.22 -1.71 -16.73
CA LEU A 191 2.39 -2.56 -16.60
C LEU A 191 3.09 -2.77 -17.96
N ASP A 192 2.35 -3.17 -19.01
CA ASP A 192 2.94 -3.40 -20.34
C ASP A 192 3.60 -2.13 -20.90
N MET A 193 2.93 -0.98 -20.76
CA MET A 193 3.50 0.31 -21.17
C MET A 193 4.78 0.67 -20.41
N LEU A 194 4.76 0.55 -19.08
CA LEU A 194 5.89 0.88 -18.23
C LEU A 194 7.09 -0.02 -18.54
N LEU A 195 6.86 -1.33 -18.70
CA LEU A 195 7.94 -2.27 -19.04
C LEU A 195 8.54 -1.98 -20.40
N ARG A 196 7.74 -1.66 -21.43
CA ARG A 196 8.25 -1.24 -22.75
C ARG A 196 9.09 0.03 -22.68
N MET A 197 8.83 0.91 -21.75
CA MET A 197 9.58 2.15 -21.56
C MET A 197 10.93 1.91 -20.87
N ILE A 198 10.99 0.99 -19.88
CA ILE A 198 12.16 0.87 -19.02
C ILE A 198 13.05 -0.33 -19.31
N CYS A 199 12.52 -1.43 -19.87
CA CYS A 199 13.29 -2.65 -20.08
C CYS A 199 14.42 -2.45 -21.11
N SER A 200 15.56 -3.11 -20.85
CA SER A 200 16.57 -3.41 -21.85
C SER A 200 16.05 -4.45 -22.86
N GLU A 201 16.81 -4.77 -23.88
CA GLU A 201 16.49 -5.88 -24.79
C GLU A 201 16.39 -7.23 -24.05
N GLU A 202 17.31 -7.49 -23.12
CA GLU A 202 17.31 -8.68 -22.27
C GLU A 202 16.10 -8.71 -21.33
N GLY A 203 15.81 -7.60 -20.66
CA GLY A 203 14.64 -7.48 -19.78
C GLY A 203 13.33 -7.66 -20.53
N MET A 204 13.23 -7.11 -21.74
CA MET A 204 12.02 -7.28 -22.57
C MET A 204 11.87 -8.73 -23.05
N ALA A 205 12.94 -9.39 -23.44
CA ALA A 205 12.91 -10.80 -23.83
C ALA A 205 12.45 -11.68 -22.64
N TYR A 206 12.98 -11.40 -21.44
CA TYR A 206 12.57 -12.08 -20.21
C TYR A 206 11.08 -11.87 -19.90
N TYR A 207 10.59 -10.65 -19.94
CA TYR A 207 9.18 -10.31 -19.71
C TYR A 207 8.25 -11.04 -20.69
N LEU A 208 8.59 -11.02 -22.00
CA LEU A 208 7.77 -11.66 -23.02
C LEU A 208 7.70 -13.18 -22.84
N LYS A 209 8.80 -13.82 -22.42
CA LYS A 209 8.82 -15.24 -22.07
C LYS A 209 7.86 -15.56 -20.93
N LEU A 210 7.90 -14.80 -19.83
CA LEU A 210 6.98 -14.98 -18.69
C LEU A 210 5.52 -14.81 -19.10
N ARG A 211 5.23 -13.87 -19.98
CA ARG A 211 3.86 -13.62 -20.47
C ARG A 211 3.30 -14.78 -21.31
N VAL A 212 4.14 -15.49 -22.04
CA VAL A 212 3.74 -16.67 -22.83
C VAL A 212 3.53 -17.89 -21.93
N GLU A 213 4.29 -18.03 -20.85
CA GLU A 213 4.19 -19.13 -19.90
C GLU A 213 3.00 -19.02 -18.92
N GLY A 214 2.17 -17.98 -19.03
CA GLY A 214 0.87 -17.89 -18.35
C GLY A 214 0.87 -17.20 -16.99
N CYS A 215 1.75 -16.27 -16.78
CA CYS A 215 1.65 -15.33 -15.64
C CYS A 215 0.64 -14.21 -15.88
#